data_e99cdd6b9f8efc046fbb672b4c9adb79
#
_entry.id   e99cdd6b9f8efc046fbb672b4c9adb79
#
_cell.length_a   1.000
_cell.length_b   1.000
_cell.length_c   1.000
_cell.angle_alpha   90.00
_cell.angle_beta   90.00
_cell.angle_gamma   90.00
#
_symmetry.space_group_name_H-M   'P 1'
#
loop_
_entity.id
_entity.type
_entity.pdbx_description
1 polymer ?
#
loop_
_entity_poly.entity_id
_entity_poly.type
_entity_poly.pdbx_seq_one_letter_code
_entity_poly.pdbx_strand_id
1 'polypeptide(L)'
;FWITWNGGMMPCGMLHQPVVYPRKDGFLNAWTALKEKSGSIRLCPDCAKCEDRHTCLNCAAVTYSETGRFDGKPEYMCQYNKAYREILLKMAADTEL
;
A
#
# COMPACT_ATOMS: atom_id res chain seq x y z
N PHE A 1 -3.25 -0.54 12.69
CA PHE A 1 -3.64 0.87 12.60
C PHE A 1 -2.56 1.78 13.19
N TRP A 2 -2.67 3.06 12.89
CA TRP A 2 -1.78 4.10 13.36
C TRP A 2 -2.62 5.27 13.86
N ILE A 3 -2.27 5.82 15.04
CA ILE A 3 -2.97 6.99 15.60
C ILE A 3 -2.00 8.15 15.63
N THR A 4 -2.40 9.28 15.03
CA THR A 4 -1.59 10.49 14.99
C THR A 4 -1.77 11.34 16.25
N TRP A 5 -0.90 12.34 16.41
CA TRP A 5 -0.92 13.26 17.57
C TRP A 5 -2.26 14.00 17.73
N ASN A 6 -2.99 14.23 16.63
CA ASN A 6 -4.30 14.90 16.66
C ASN A 6 -5.47 13.93 16.83
N GLY A 7 -5.19 12.65 17.09
CA GLY A 7 -6.23 11.64 17.32
C GLY A 7 -6.79 10.98 16.07
N GLY A 8 -6.23 11.24 14.90
CA GLY A 8 -6.64 10.56 13.66
C GLY A 8 -6.11 9.13 13.61
N MET A 9 -6.99 8.18 13.33
CA MET A 9 -6.64 6.75 13.19
C MET A 9 -6.66 6.35 11.73
N MET A 10 -5.54 5.83 11.26
CA MET A 10 -5.26 5.51 9.86
C MET A 10 -4.88 4.04 9.69
N PRO A 11 -4.98 3.49 8.47
CA PRO A 11 -4.57 2.12 8.21
C PRO A 11 -3.09 1.86 8.49
N CYS A 12 -2.23 2.80 8.12
CA CYS A 12 -0.81 2.73 8.41
C CYS A 12 -0.21 4.13 8.47
N GLY A 13 1.02 4.24 8.97
CA GLY A 13 1.69 5.53 9.13
C GLY A 13 1.97 6.26 7.81
N MET A 14 1.96 5.56 6.70
CA MET A 14 2.22 6.12 5.37
C MET A 14 0.95 6.39 4.56
N LEU A 15 -0.20 5.90 5.01
CA LEU A 15 -1.47 6.05 4.31
C LEU A 15 -2.41 6.91 5.15
N HIS A 16 -2.59 8.16 4.73
CA HIS A 16 -3.35 9.17 5.47
C HIS A 16 -4.85 9.14 5.17
N GLN A 17 -5.31 8.25 4.33
CA GLN A 17 -6.71 8.02 4.00
C GLN A 17 -6.97 6.52 3.88
N PRO A 18 -8.10 6.03 4.36
CA PRO A 18 -9.10 6.74 5.15
C PRO A 18 -8.60 7.09 6.56
N VAL A 19 -9.22 8.09 7.18
CA VAL A 19 -8.94 8.49 8.56
C VAL A 19 -10.23 8.51 9.36
N VAL A 20 -10.20 8.00 10.59
CA VAL A 20 -11.31 8.02 11.54
C VAL A 20 -10.83 8.57 12.88
N TYR A 21 -11.75 8.91 13.77
CA TYR A 21 -11.44 9.60 15.01
C TYR A 21 -12.02 8.84 16.22
N PRO A 22 -11.25 7.95 16.85
CA PRO A 22 -11.74 7.12 17.97
C PRO A 22 -12.24 7.91 19.15
N ARG A 23 -11.65 9.08 19.43
CA ARG A 23 -12.10 9.92 20.54
C ARG A 23 -13.49 10.49 20.33
N LYS A 24 -13.87 10.70 19.08
CA LYS A 24 -15.19 11.22 18.71
C LYS A 24 -16.23 10.11 18.61
N ASP A 25 -15.88 9.01 17.97
CA ASP A 25 -16.84 7.96 17.59
C ASP A 25 -16.79 6.73 18.51
N GLY A 26 -15.82 6.68 19.43
CA GLY A 26 -15.49 5.48 20.19
C GLY A 26 -14.55 4.57 19.43
N PHE A 27 -13.69 3.83 20.13
CA PHE A 27 -12.66 3.01 19.50
C PHE A 27 -13.25 1.91 18.60
N LEU A 28 -14.21 1.15 19.12
CA LEU A 28 -14.79 0.04 18.35
C LEU A 28 -15.49 0.52 17.08
N ASN A 29 -16.24 1.61 17.17
CA ASN A 29 -16.89 2.18 15.98
C ASN A 29 -15.89 2.69 14.97
N ALA A 30 -14.85 3.40 15.42
CA ALA A 30 -13.79 3.88 14.56
C ALA A 30 -13.03 2.73 13.91
N TRP A 31 -12.68 1.71 14.67
CA TRP A 31 -11.98 0.53 14.16
C TRP A 31 -12.79 -0.20 13.10
N THR A 32 -14.08 -0.42 13.35
CA THR A 32 -14.98 -1.06 12.37
C THR A 32 -15.09 -0.24 11.10
N ALA A 33 -15.27 1.07 11.21
CA ALA A 33 -15.34 1.96 10.06
C ALA A 33 -14.02 1.97 9.27
N LEU A 34 -12.89 1.98 9.97
CA LEU A 34 -11.57 1.94 9.32
C LEU A 34 -11.36 0.66 8.53
N LYS A 35 -11.73 -0.49 9.10
CA LYS A 35 -11.64 -1.78 8.41
C LYS A 35 -12.50 -1.81 7.16
N GLU A 36 -13.72 -1.33 7.23
CA GLU A 36 -14.63 -1.29 6.07
C GLU A 36 -14.08 -0.39 4.96
N LYS A 37 -13.67 0.81 5.33
CA LYS A 37 -13.10 1.77 4.36
C LYS A 37 -11.82 1.26 3.73
N SER A 38 -10.93 0.66 4.52
CA SER A 38 -9.68 0.08 4.01
C SER A 38 -9.95 -1.12 3.11
N GLY A 39 -10.91 -1.96 3.47
CA GLY A 39 -11.31 -3.10 2.66
C GLY A 39 -11.95 -2.74 1.32
N SER A 40 -12.45 -1.50 1.18
CA SER A 40 -13.02 -1.02 -0.08
C SER A 40 -11.97 -0.45 -1.04
N ILE A 41 -10.73 -0.27 -0.60
CA ILE A 41 -9.65 0.21 -1.47
C ILE A 41 -9.37 -0.83 -2.54
N ARG A 42 -9.31 -0.36 -3.81
CA ARG A 42 -8.97 -1.20 -4.96
C ARG A 42 -7.79 -0.57 -5.68
N LEU A 43 -6.77 -1.35 -5.90
CA LEU A 43 -5.59 -0.96 -6.66
C LEU A 43 -5.87 -1.09 -8.17
N CYS A 44 -4.88 -0.66 -8.98
CA CYS A 44 -4.98 -0.78 -10.42
C CYS A 44 -5.27 -2.22 -10.84
N PRO A 45 -6.26 -2.46 -11.71
CA PRO A 45 -6.57 -3.81 -12.20
C PRO A 45 -5.37 -4.52 -12.84
N ASP A 46 -4.47 -3.79 -13.46
CA ASP A 46 -3.25 -4.34 -14.06
C ASP A 46 -2.35 -5.01 -13.01
N CYS A 47 -2.37 -4.52 -11.77
CA CYS A 47 -1.58 -5.10 -10.69
C CYS A 47 -2.04 -6.52 -10.33
N ALA A 48 -3.34 -6.80 -10.43
CA ALA A 48 -3.89 -8.13 -10.15
C ALA A 48 -3.46 -9.16 -11.19
N LYS A 49 -3.11 -8.72 -12.41
CA LYS A 49 -2.67 -9.57 -13.52
C LYS A 49 -1.16 -9.55 -13.74
N CYS A 50 -0.44 -8.74 -12.96
CA CYS A 50 1.00 -8.56 -13.13
C CYS A 50 1.76 -9.82 -12.71
N GLU A 51 2.76 -10.19 -13.50
CA GLU A 51 3.65 -11.32 -13.20
C GLU A 51 4.43 -11.11 -11.90
N ASP A 52 4.74 -9.87 -11.59
CA ASP A 52 5.55 -9.50 -10.43
C ASP A 52 4.73 -9.24 -9.16
N ARG A 53 3.43 -9.48 -9.18
CA ARG A 53 2.53 -9.14 -8.06
C ARG A 53 2.93 -9.76 -6.72
N HIS A 54 3.58 -10.92 -6.73
CA HIS A 54 3.97 -11.61 -5.51
C HIS A 54 5.26 -11.07 -4.88
N THR A 55 6.08 -10.40 -5.66
CA THR A 55 7.35 -9.83 -5.23
C THR A 55 7.37 -8.32 -5.25
N CYS A 56 6.31 -7.70 -5.75
CA CYS A 56 6.21 -6.26 -5.89
C CYS A 56 6.03 -5.60 -4.52
N LEU A 57 6.80 -4.55 -4.28
CA LEU A 57 6.77 -3.76 -3.05
C LEU A 57 5.69 -2.69 -3.05
N ASN A 58 4.84 -2.65 -4.08
CA ASN A 58 3.76 -1.68 -4.16
C ASN A 58 2.69 -1.95 -3.09
N CYS A 59 2.09 -0.87 -2.62
CA CYS A 59 0.94 -0.91 -1.72
C CYS A 59 0.05 0.31 -1.97
N ALA A 60 -1.08 0.36 -1.31
CA ALA A 60 -2.03 1.46 -1.45
C ALA A 60 -1.39 2.83 -1.15
N ALA A 61 -0.53 2.91 -0.14
CA ALA A 61 0.15 4.15 0.20
C ALA A 61 1.10 4.63 -0.91
N VAL A 62 1.87 3.71 -1.47
CA VAL A 62 2.80 4.02 -2.57
C VAL A 62 2.04 4.46 -3.81
N THR A 63 1.01 3.72 -4.19
CA THR A 63 0.17 4.07 -5.34
C THR A 63 -0.47 5.44 -5.17
N TYR A 64 -1.04 5.71 -4.02
CA TYR A 64 -1.70 6.98 -3.75
C TYR A 64 -0.70 8.14 -3.76
N SER A 65 0.49 7.95 -3.18
CA SER A 65 1.54 8.97 -3.17
C SER A 65 2.02 9.32 -4.57
N GLU A 66 2.12 8.32 -5.45
CA GLU A 66 2.61 8.54 -6.82
C GLU A 66 1.52 9.12 -7.72
N THR A 67 0.31 8.60 -7.67
CA THR A 67 -0.73 8.88 -8.66
C THR A 67 -1.86 9.79 -8.15
N GLY A 68 -1.98 9.97 -6.84
CA GLY A 68 -3.10 10.67 -6.22
C GLY A 68 -4.39 9.85 -6.19
N ARG A 69 -4.34 8.57 -6.60
CA ARG A 69 -5.48 7.67 -6.65
C ARG A 69 -5.07 6.29 -6.16
N PHE A 70 -6.00 5.54 -5.60
CA PHE A 70 -5.72 4.15 -5.21
C PHE A 70 -5.66 3.21 -6.41
N ASP A 71 -6.45 3.48 -7.45
CA ASP A 71 -6.52 2.65 -8.66
C ASP A 71 -5.64 3.15 -9.80
N GLY A 72 -4.79 4.14 -9.55
CA GLY A 72 -3.81 4.61 -10.50
C GLY A 72 -2.70 3.59 -10.75
N LYS A 73 -2.09 3.62 -11.92
CA LYS A 73 -0.94 2.75 -12.23
C LYS A 73 0.34 3.40 -11.71
N PRO A 74 1.05 2.75 -10.75
CA PRO A 74 2.27 3.32 -10.18
C PRO A 74 3.47 3.04 -11.08
N GLU A 75 3.63 3.82 -12.13
CA GLU A 75 4.66 3.63 -13.17
C GLU A 75 6.07 3.60 -12.58
N TYR A 76 6.37 4.51 -11.67
CA TYR A 76 7.68 4.56 -11.02
C TYR A 76 7.95 3.28 -10.23
N MET A 77 6.99 2.86 -9.42
CA MET A 77 7.14 1.63 -8.63
C MET A 77 7.23 0.40 -9.52
N CYS A 78 6.51 0.36 -10.64
CA CYS A 78 6.60 -0.72 -11.62
C CYS A 78 8.02 -0.82 -12.17
N GLN A 79 8.63 0.31 -12.56
CA GLN A 79 9.99 0.35 -13.07
C GLN A 79 11.02 -0.01 -12.00
N TYR A 80 10.85 0.53 -10.80
CA TYR A 80 11.70 0.20 -9.65
C TYR A 80 11.68 -1.30 -9.37
N ASN A 81 10.50 -1.89 -9.35
CA ASN A 81 10.35 -3.30 -9.03
C ASN A 81 10.97 -4.21 -10.11
N LYS A 82 10.85 -3.84 -11.39
CA LYS A 82 11.52 -4.56 -12.48
C LYS A 82 13.03 -4.54 -12.35
N ALA A 83 13.60 -3.37 -12.08
CA ALA A 83 15.05 -3.21 -11.87
C ALA A 83 15.51 -4.01 -10.65
N TYR A 84 14.75 -3.97 -9.57
CA TYR A 84 15.03 -4.73 -8.34
C TYR A 84 15.04 -6.24 -8.61
N ARG A 85 14.06 -6.73 -9.35
CA ARG A 85 13.98 -8.14 -9.74
C ARG A 85 15.17 -8.57 -10.57
N GLU A 86 15.57 -7.78 -11.54
CA GLU A 86 16.74 -8.07 -12.39
C GLU A 86 18.02 -8.19 -11.56
N ILE A 87 18.20 -7.28 -10.60
CA ILE A 87 19.35 -7.31 -9.70
C ILE A 87 19.33 -8.58 -8.84
N LEU A 88 18.16 -8.92 -8.28
CA LEU A 88 18.03 -10.12 -7.46
C LEU A 88 18.33 -11.40 -8.23
N LEU A 89 17.85 -11.50 -9.47
CA LEU A 89 18.09 -12.67 -10.32
C LEU A 89 19.57 -12.78 -10.67
N LYS A 90 20.22 -11.66 -10.94
CA LYS A 90 21.65 -11.62 -11.21
C LYS A 90 22.46 -12.03 -10.00
N MET A 91 22.12 -11.52 -8.82
CA MET A 91 22.79 -11.91 -7.56
C MET A 91 22.59 -13.40 -7.26
N ALA A 92 21.41 -13.93 -7.51
CA ALA A 92 21.14 -15.35 -7.32
C ALA A 92 21.95 -16.24 -8.26
N ALA A 93 22.14 -15.81 -9.50
CA ALA A 93 22.97 -16.52 -10.48
C ALA A 93 24.46 -16.51 -10.11
N ASP A 94 24.93 -15.42 -9.47
CA ASP A 94 26.33 -15.28 -9.04
C ASP A 94 26.62 -15.98 -7.72
N THR A 95 25.59 -16.47 -7.03
CA THR A 95 25.72 -17.17 -5.74
C THR A 95 25.55 -18.67 -5.94
N GLU A 96 26.55 -19.45 -5.61
CA GLU A 96 26.46 -20.91 -5.64
C GLU A 96 25.66 -21.44 -4.45
N LEU A 97 24.36 -21.33 -4.53
CA LEU A 97 23.47 -21.91 -3.51
C LEU A 97 22.65 -23.03 -4.09
#